data_edf2022728efd5caff35f576e10b7af2
#
_entry.id   edf2022728efd5caff35f576e10b7af2
#
_cell.length_a   1.000
_cell.length_b   1.000
_cell.length_c   1.000
_cell.angle_alpha   90.00
_cell.angle_beta   90.00
_cell.angle_gamma   90.00
#
_symmetry.space_group_name_H-M   'P 1'
#
loop_
_entity.id
_entity.type
_entity.pdbx_description
1 polymer ?
#
loop_
_entity_poly.entity_id
_entity_poly.type
_entity_poly.pdbx_seq_one_letter_code
_entity_poly.pdbx_strand_id
1 'polypeptide(L)'
;MQKPKLIILAGPTAVGKTDNSIRLAKAVNGEIISADSMQVYKRMDIGSAKIMPEEMQGIQHYLIDVLEPTEEFNIVRFQTMAKEAMAEIYAKGKIPILVGGTGFYIQSLLYDIEFKEEEEANTALREELQRFADEFGKEALHERLKAVDPESTEAIPAGNVKRVIRALEFYETHHEKISAHNAEQAEKESPYNYAFFVLTDDRKLLYERIEKRIDIMLKKGLIDEVKALQAEGLNRNFISMQGLGYKEILAYLEGEISLEEAVYILKRDTRHFAKRQITWFKREKDVKWLDKSEFGYNDDAVFEAMMEYLKEKNIV
;
A
#
# COMPACT_ATOMS: atom_id res chain seq x y z
N MET A 1 -12.49 24.44 -15.81
CA MET A 1 -11.01 24.25 -15.75
C MET A 1 -10.71 22.81 -16.13
N GLN A 2 -9.61 22.55 -16.82
CA GLN A 2 -9.21 21.19 -17.16
C GLN A 2 -8.72 20.49 -15.89
N LYS A 3 -9.17 19.24 -15.63
CA LYS A 3 -8.72 18.46 -14.46
C LYS A 3 -7.19 18.26 -14.52
N PRO A 4 -6.46 18.36 -13.41
CA PRO A 4 -5.02 18.11 -13.38
C PRO A 4 -4.70 16.65 -13.75
N LYS A 5 -3.58 16.45 -14.42
CA LYS A 5 -3.17 15.15 -14.96
C LYS A 5 -2.53 14.28 -13.88
N LEU A 6 -2.89 13.00 -13.83
CA LEU A 6 -2.30 12.01 -12.90
C LEU A 6 -2.08 10.70 -13.65
N ILE A 7 -0.91 10.09 -13.46
CA ILE A 7 -0.64 8.74 -13.94
C ILE A 7 -0.51 7.81 -12.72
N ILE A 8 -1.12 6.64 -12.79
CA ILE A 8 -1.04 5.61 -11.75
C ILE A 8 -0.47 4.34 -12.36
N LEU A 9 0.60 3.83 -11.79
CA LEU A 9 1.20 2.56 -12.16
C LEU A 9 1.21 1.63 -10.95
N ALA A 10 0.22 0.77 -10.90
CA ALA A 10 0.01 -0.17 -9.82
C ALA A 10 0.29 -1.63 -10.24
N GLY A 11 0.21 -2.52 -9.28
CA GLY A 11 0.36 -3.95 -9.49
C GLY A 11 0.96 -4.65 -8.26
N PRO A 12 1.00 -5.98 -8.26
CA PRO A 12 1.54 -6.75 -7.14
C PRO A 12 3.04 -6.52 -6.96
N THR A 13 3.53 -6.90 -5.77
CA THR A 13 4.98 -6.92 -5.55
C THR A 13 5.68 -7.85 -6.56
N ALA A 14 6.91 -7.54 -6.92
CA ALA A 14 7.75 -8.27 -7.87
C ALA A 14 7.25 -8.33 -9.34
N VAL A 15 6.28 -7.51 -9.74
CA VAL A 15 5.78 -7.49 -11.14
C VAL A 15 6.63 -6.63 -12.09
N GLY A 16 7.55 -5.79 -11.58
CA GLY A 16 8.42 -4.94 -12.38
C GLY A 16 7.92 -3.50 -12.55
N LYS A 17 7.21 -2.95 -11.54
CA LYS A 17 6.74 -1.56 -11.56
C LYS A 17 7.87 -0.53 -11.66
N THR A 18 8.97 -0.76 -10.95
CA THR A 18 10.08 0.19 -10.79
C THR A 18 10.68 0.60 -12.14
N ASP A 19 11.10 -0.37 -12.95
CA ASP A 19 11.72 -0.08 -14.26
C ASP A 19 10.75 0.64 -15.19
N ASN A 20 9.50 0.16 -15.23
CA ASN A 20 8.45 0.77 -16.05
C ASN A 20 8.12 2.20 -15.59
N SER A 21 8.11 2.48 -14.28
CA SER A 21 7.83 3.82 -13.75
C SER A 21 8.91 4.83 -14.10
N ILE A 22 10.19 4.44 -14.03
CA ILE A 22 11.31 5.31 -14.40
C ILE A 22 11.28 5.62 -15.90
N ARG A 23 11.05 4.60 -16.73
CA ARG A 23 10.92 4.76 -18.17
C ARG A 23 9.75 5.69 -18.54
N LEU A 24 8.62 5.50 -17.86
CA LEU A 24 7.44 6.34 -18.02
C LEU A 24 7.71 7.79 -17.59
N ALA A 25 8.34 8.01 -16.44
CA ALA A 25 8.68 9.33 -15.93
C ALA A 25 9.58 10.11 -16.90
N LYS A 26 10.56 9.44 -17.50
CA LYS A 26 11.42 10.06 -18.52
C LYS A 26 10.63 10.47 -19.78
N ALA A 27 9.71 9.62 -20.24
CA ALA A 27 8.96 9.87 -21.47
C ALA A 27 7.94 10.99 -21.35
N VAL A 28 7.32 11.16 -20.17
CA VAL A 28 6.24 12.13 -19.96
C VAL A 28 6.69 13.38 -19.18
N ASN A 29 7.98 13.56 -18.92
CA ASN A 29 8.51 14.58 -18.03
C ASN A 29 7.82 14.55 -16.66
N GLY A 30 7.74 13.36 -16.05
CA GLY A 30 7.08 13.13 -14.78
C GLY A 30 8.05 12.98 -13.61
N GLU A 31 7.48 13.01 -12.39
CA GLU A 31 8.16 12.63 -11.15
C GLU A 31 7.31 11.60 -10.40
N ILE A 32 7.94 10.76 -9.59
CA ILE A 32 7.32 9.58 -8.99
C ILE A 32 6.95 9.84 -7.54
N ILE A 33 5.74 9.42 -7.15
CA ILE A 33 5.27 9.37 -5.77
C ILE A 33 5.06 7.90 -5.39
N SER A 34 5.73 7.44 -4.35
CA SER A 34 5.59 6.06 -3.88
C SER A 34 4.29 5.86 -3.11
N ALA A 35 3.45 4.91 -3.56
CA ALA A 35 2.29 4.42 -2.84
C ALA A 35 2.60 3.05 -2.20
N ASP A 36 3.72 2.99 -1.50
CA ASP A 36 4.16 1.83 -0.71
C ASP A 36 4.19 2.21 0.77
N SER A 37 3.68 1.34 1.63
CA SER A 37 3.57 1.61 3.06
C SER A 37 4.87 1.38 3.84
N MET A 38 5.90 0.82 3.21
CA MET A 38 7.15 0.46 3.87
C MET A 38 8.35 1.24 3.38
N GLN A 39 8.41 1.60 2.08
CA GLN A 39 9.54 2.34 1.51
C GLN A 39 9.68 3.78 2.03
N VAL A 40 8.67 4.28 2.72
CA VAL A 40 8.67 5.58 3.37
C VAL A 40 9.67 5.67 4.54
N TYR A 41 9.96 4.54 5.19
CA TYR A 41 10.79 4.49 6.38
C TYR A 41 12.27 4.45 6.07
N LYS A 42 13.05 5.28 6.76
CA LYS A 42 14.51 5.28 6.70
C LYS A 42 15.10 3.99 7.24
N ARG A 43 16.24 3.57 6.70
CA ARG A 43 17.00 2.37 7.13
C ARG A 43 16.26 1.04 7.00
N MET A 44 15.11 1.06 6.35
CA MET A 44 14.33 -0.15 6.02
C MET A 44 14.42 -0.38 4.50
N ASP A 45 15.59 -0.82 4.03
CA ASP A 45 15.94 -0.78 2.62
C ASP A 45 15.78 -2.15 1.95
N ILE A 46 16.34 -3.18 2.58
CA ILE A 46 16.36 -4.53 2.03
C ILE A 46 14.97 -5.17 2.11
N GLY A 47 14.37 -5.18 3.31
CA GLY A 47 13.07 -5.82 3.54
C GLY A 47 11.92 -5.15 2.81
N SER A 48 11.98 -3.85 2.58
CA SER A 48 10.99 -3.10 1.80
C SER A 48 11.24 -3.16 0.29
N ALA A 49 12.36 -3.71 -0.17
CA ALA A 49 12.85 -3.61 -1.55
C ALA A 49 12.86 -2.16 -2.04
N LYS A 50 13.35 -1.25 -1.19
CA LYS A 50 13.44 0.18 -1.50
C LYS A 50 14.28 0.42 -2.74
N ILE A 51 13.82 1.32 -3.61
CA ILE A 51 14.63 1.78 -4.72
C ILE A 51 15.79 2.63 -4.20
N MET A 52 17.00 2.30 -4.61
CA MET A 52 18.19 3.05 -4.21
C MET A 52 18.45 4.23 -5.14
N PRO A 53 19.14 5.29 -4.68
CA PRO A 53 19.39 6.50 -5.49
C PRO A 53 19.98 6.22 -6.88
N GLU A 54 20.86 5.23 -6.99
CA GLU A 54 21.48 4.83 -8.25
C GLU A 54 20.48 4.23 -9.23
N GLU A 55 19.46 3.55 -8.70
CA GLU A 55 18.39 2.93 -9.49
C GLU A 55 17.36 3.96 -9.96
N MET A 56 17.24 5.12 -9.29
CA MET A 56 16.29 6.19 -9.63
C MET A 56 16.62 6.90 -10.96
N GLN A 57 17.83 6.74 -11.49
CA GLN A 57 18.28 7.28 -12.78
C GLN A 57 17.99 8.78 -12.99
N GLY A 58 18.10 9.57 -11.91
CA GLY A 58 17.87 11.02 -11.91
C GLY A 58 16.41 11.43 -11.85
N ILE A 59 15.47 10.51 -11.74
CA ILE A 59 14.05 10.82 -11.53
C ILE A 59 13.80 11.06 -10.04
N GLN A 60 13.17 12.21 -9.71
CA GLN A 60 12.78 12.50 -8.34
C GLN A 60 11.69 11.54 -7.87
N HIS A 61 11.91 10.93 -6.71
CA HIS A 61 10.94 10.09 -6.02
C HIS A 61 10.55 10.74 -4.69
N TYR A 62 9.24 10.77 -4.44
CA TYR A 62 8.65 11.29 -3.20
C TYR A 62 8.13 10.14 -2.34
N LEU A 63 8.02 10.37 -1.04
CA LEU A 63 7.54 9.40 -0.06
C LEU A 63 8.43 8.14 0.02
N ILE A 64 9.71 8.31 -0.21
CA ILE A 64 10.73 7.29 -0.02
C ILE A 64 11.74 7.84 0.97
N ASP A 65 12.06 7.07 2.01
CA ASP A 65 13.14 7.38 2.96
C ASP A 65 12.95 8.71 3.72
N VAL A 66 11.71 9.04 4.08
CA VAL A 66 11.34 10.34 4.67
C VAL A 66 10.93 10.27 6.13
N LEU A 67 10.51 9.10 6.65
CA LEU A 67 10.07 8.92 8.03
C LEU A 67 11.02 8.04 8.82
N GLU A 68 11.15 8.33 10.13
CA GLU A 68 11.81 7.41 11.03
C GLU A 68 10.94 6.17 11.27
N PRO A 69 11.53 4.97 11.49
CA PRO A 69 10.75 3.75 11.73
C PRO A 69 9.89 3.80 13.00
N THR A 70 10.14 4.75 13.90
CA THR A 70 9.33 5.00 15.10
C THR A 70 8.08 5.82 14.84
N GLU A 71 7.98 6.47 13.69
CA GLU A 71 6.85 7.32 13.33
C GLU A 71 5.69 6.50 12.75
N GLU A 72 4.48 6.91 13.04
CA GLU A 72 3.31 6.31 12.42
C GLU A 72 3.11 6.79 10.98
N PHE A 73 2.83 5.84 10.09
CA PHE A 73 2.45 6.12 8.72
C PHE A 73 1.11 5.47 8.41
N ASN A 74 0.08 6.28 8.36
CA ASN A 74 -1.29 5.88 8.10
C ASN A 74 -1.81 6.51 6.80
N ILE A 75 -3.06 6.19 6.43
CA ILE A 75 -3.68 6.64 5.19
C ILE A 75 -3.82 8.16 5.11
N VAL A 76 -4.12 8.85 6.22
CA VAL A 76 -4.28 10.30 6.28
C VAL A 76 -2.94 10.97 6.02
N ARG A 77 -1.88 10.53 6.72
CA ARG A 77 -0.52 11.04 6.53
C ARG A 77 -0.03 10.80 5.11
N PHE A 78 -0.27 9.60 4.56
CA PHE A 78 0.03 9.32 3.15
C PHE A 78 -0.64 10.32 2.22
N GLN A 79 -1.97 10.52 2.35
CA GLN A 79 -2.72 11.40 1.47
C GLN A 79 -2.23 12.85 1.54
N THR A 80 -1.95 13.35 2.74
CA THR A 80 -1.40 14.70 2.95
C THR A 80 -0.05 14.85 2.25
N MET A 81 0.91 13.98 2.55
CA MET A 81 2.24 14.03 1.95
C MET A 81 2.22 13.83 0.42
N ALA A 82 1.33 12.96 -0.08
CA ALA A 82 1.16 12.75 -1.52
C ALA A 82 0.59 13.99 -2.22
N LYS A 83 -0.38 14.68 -1.61
CA LYS A 83 -0.93 15.95 -2.14
C LYS A 83 0.12 17.05 -2.16
N GLU A 84 0.95 17.17 -1.13
CA GLU A 84 2.08 18.12 -1.08
C GLU A 84 3.07 17.82 -2.21
N ALA A 85 3.47 16.55 -2.37
CA ALA A 85 4.34 16.13 -3.47
C ALA A 85 3.73 16.43 -4.84
N MET A 86 2.42 16.17 -5.04
CA MET A 86 1.73 16.52 -6.28
C MET A 86 1.76 18.00 -6.56
N ALA A 87 1.54 18.86 -5.55
CA ALA A 87 1.59 20.30 -5.69
C ALA A 87 2.98 20.78 -6.15
N GLU A 88 4.06 20.21 -5.56
CA GLU A 88 5.42 20.50 -6.00
C GLU A 88 5.68 20.09 -7.46
N ILE A 89 5.23 18.88 -7.84
CA ILE A 89 5.39 18.35 -9.20
C ILE A 89 4.66 19.24 -10.22
N TYR A 90 3.41 19.62 -9.93
CA TYR A 90 2.66 20.53 -10.78
C TYR A 90 3.31 21.92 -10.88
N ALA A 91 3.84 22.46 -9.79
CA ALA A 91 4.55 23.74 -9.80
C ALA A 91 5.79 23.74 -10.71
N LYS A 92 6.41 22.56 -10.91
CA LYS A 92 7.51 22.35 -11.86
C LYS A 92 7.05 22.14 -13.31
N GLY A 93 5.74 22.17 -13.58
CA GLY A 93 5.17 21.83 -14.88
C GLY A 93 5.30 20.38 -15.29
N LYS A 94 5.43 19.48 -14.32
CA LYS A 94 5.61 18.03 -14.51
C LYS A 94 4.33 17.25 -14.20
N ILE A 95 4.31 15.98 -14.59
CA ILE A 95 3.19 15.07 -14.34
C ILE A 95 3.52 14.16 -13.17
N PRO A 96 2.69 14.13 -12.10
CA PRO A 96 2.86 13.17 -11.01
C PRO A 96 2.52 11.74 -11.48
N ILE A 97 3.37 10.79 -11.10
CA ILE A 97 3.20 9.37 -11.37
C ILE A 97 3.13 8.65 -10.02
N LEU A 98 1.96 8.19 -9.65
CA LEU A 98 1.74 7.44 -8.41
C LEU A 98 2.08 5.97 -8.65
N VAL A 99 3.09 5.44 -7.96
CA VAL A 99 3.61 4.09 -8.19
C VAL A 99 3.54 3.26 -6.91
N GLY A 100 2.86 2.13 -6.94
CA GLY A 100 2.83 1.29 -5.75
C GLY A 100 1.92 0.08 -5.81
N GLY A 101 1.80 -0.58 -4.66
CA GLY A 101 0.97 -1.77 -4.50
C GLY A 101 -0.08 -1.63 -3.39
N THR A 102 -0.10 -0.52 -2.66
CA THR A 102 -1.06 -0.28 -1.58
C THR A 102 -2.32 0.35 -2.16
N GLY A 103 -3.26 -0.52 -2.57
CA GLY A 103 -4.46 -0.08 -3.31
C GLY A 103 -5.29 0.96 -2.58
N PHE A 104 -5.42 0.87 -1.25
CA PHE A 104 -6.18 1.86 -0.47
C PHE A 104 -5.49 3.24 -0.46
N TYR A 105 -4.16 3.31 -0.50
CA TYR A 105 -3.45 4.58 -0.64
C TYR A 105 -3.73 5.22 -2.01
N ILE A 106 -3.66 4.41 -3.08
CA ILE A 106 -3.96 4.86 -4.43
C ILE A 106 -5.40 5.39 -4.51
N GLN A 107 -6.36 4.62 -3.99
CA GLN A 107 -7.77 4.98 -3.98
C GLN A 107 -8.04 6.29 -3.22
N SER A 108 -7.43 6.44 -2.04
CA SER A 108 -7.61 7.64 -1.21
C SER A 108 -7.20 8.93 -1.91
N LEU A 109 -6.10 8.87 -2.68
CA LEU A 109 -5.61 10.01 -3.44
C LEU A 109 -6.41 10.22 -4.73
N LEU A 110 -6.70 9.14 -5.47
CA LEU A 110 -7.39 9.18 -6.76
C LEU A 110 -8.80 9.77 -6.66
N TYR A 111 -9.54 9.42 -5.62
CA TYR A 111 -10.92 9.88 -5.41
C TYR A 111 -11.02 10.99 -4.37
N ASP A 112 -9.89 11.49 -3.89
CA ASP A 112 -9.85 12.51 -2.84
C ASP A 112 -10.75 12.17 -1.66
N ILE A 113 -10.58 10.93 -1.13
CA ILE A 113 -11.39 10.41 -0.03
C ILE A 113 -11.19 11.31 1.20
N GLU A 114 -12.28 11.79 1.76
CA GLU A 114 -12.25 12.52 3.02
C GLU A 114 -12.17 11.54 4.18
N PHE A 115 -11.13 11.68 4.96
CA PHE A 115 -11.04 11.02 6.25
C PHE A 115 -11.48 12.04 7.29
N LYS A 116 -12.51 11.70 8.05
CA LYS A 116 -12.87 12.53 9.22
C LYS A 116 -11.66 12.56 10.13
N GLU A 117 -11.21 13.76 10.50
CA GLU A 117 -10.08 13.95 11.39
C GLU A 117 -10.32 13.11 12.65
N GLU A 118 -9.41 12.19 12.89
CA GLU A 118 -9.34 11.55 14.19
C GLU A 118 -8.71 12.61 15.12
N GLU A 119 -9.54 13.27 15.92
CA GLU A 119 -9.04 13.66 17.23
C GLU A 119 -8.31 12.43 17.77
N GLU A 120 -7.10 12.59 18.28
CA GLU A 120 -6.16 11.53 18.71
C GLU A 120 -6.83 10.19 18.93
N ALA A 121 -6.48 9.18 18.15
CA ALA A 121 -7.13 7.87 18.13
C ALA A 121 -7.59 7.51 19.55
N ASN A 122 -8.88 7.29 19.77
CA ASN A 122 -9.40 7.06 21.11
C ASN A 122 -8.87 5.71 21.63
N THR A 123 -7.58 5.74 22.03
CA THR A 123 -6.83 4.57 22.48
C THR A 123 -7.57 3.86 23.60
N ALA A 124 -8.19 4.62 24.51
CA ALA A 124 -8.94 4.06 25.63
C ALA A 124 -10.17 3.26 25.16
N LEU A 125 -10.91 3.77 24.17
CA LEU A 125 -12.05 3.06 23.57
C LEU A 125 -11.59 1.81 22.80
N ARG A 126 -10.50 1.90 22.05
CA ARG A 126 -9.94 0.73 21.33
C ARG A 126 -9.51 -0.36 22.30
N GLU A 127 -8.87 0.00 23.41
CA GLU A 127 -8.47 -0.95 24.45
C GLU A 127 -9.68 -1.56 25.17
N GLU A 128 -10.73 -0.77 25.41
CA GLU A 128 -11.99 -1.27 25.98
C GLU A 128 -12.64 -2.29 25.05
N LEU A 129 -12.78 -1.95 23.76
CA LEU A 129 -13.39 -2.83 22.78
C LEU A 129 -12.55 -4.09 22.54
N GLN A 130 -11.21 -3.98 22.60
CA GLN A 130 -10.33 -5.14 22.52
C GLN A 130 -10.50 -6.05 23.73
N ARG A 131 -10.50 -5.49 24.96
CA ARG A 131 -10.79 -6.25 26.19
C ARG A 131 -12.15 -6.94 26.14
N PHE A 132 -13.17 -6.25 25.61
CA PHE A 132 -14.48 -6.84 25.42
C PHE A 132 -14.43 -8.04 24.46
N ALA A 133 -13.68 -7.94 23.36
CA ALA A 133 -13.52 -9.04 22.42
C ALA A 133 -12.75 -10.22 23.03
N ASP A 134 -11.77 -9.94 23.87
CA ASP A 134 -10.96 -10.98 24.54
C ASP A 134 -11.78 -11.72 25.64
N GLU A 135 -12.68 -11.03 26.33
CA GLU A 135 -13.51 -11.59 27.41
C GLU A 135 -14.77 -12.31 26.87
N PHE A 136 -15.50 -11.70 25.94
CA PHE A 136 -16.80 -12.19 25.46
C PHE A 136 -16.75 -12.83 24.07
N GLY A 137 -15.62 -12.76 23.40
CA GLY A 137 -15.40 -13.32 22.06
C GLY A 137 -15.72 -12.32 20.93
N LYS A 138 -15.12 -12.61 19.78
CA LYS A 138 -15.24 -11.79 18.57
C LYS A 138 -16.66 -11.70 18.02
N GLU A 139 -17.47 -12.73 18.23
CA GLU A 139 -18.88 -12.79 17.81
C GLU A 139 -19.72 -11.80 18.62
N ALA A 140 -19.48 -11.69 19.95
CA ALA A 140 -20.17 -10.72 20.79
C ALA A 140 -19.82 -9.27 20.40
N LEU A 141 -18.56 -8.99 20.08
CA LEU A 141 -18.15 -7.69 19.55
C LEU A 141 -18.82 -7.38 18.21
N HIS A 142 -18.94 -8.37 17.33
CA HIS A 142 -19.61 -8.22 16.03
C HIS A 142 -21.11 -7.95 16.16
N GLU A 143 -21.80 -8.56 17.14
CA GLU A 143 -23.20 -8.23 17.43
C GLU A 143 -23.37 -6.80 17.95
N ARG A 144 -22.39 -6.26 18.70
CA ARG A 144 -22.40 -4.82 19.06
C ARG A 144 -22.34 -3.93 17.80
N LEU A 145 -21.48 -4.27 16.83
CA LEU A 145 -21.42 -3.54 15.56
C LEU A 145 -22.74 -3.66 14.80
N LYS A 146 -23.34 -4.85 14.76
CA LYS A 146 -24.61 -5.09 14.08
C LYS A 146 -25.76 -4.25 14.65
N ALA A 147 -25.74 -3.97 15.93
CA ALA A 147 -26.76 -3.13 16.59
C ALA A 147 -26.70 -1.68 16.12
N VAL A 148 -25.52 -1.15 15.76
CA VAL A 148 -25.34 0.26 15.38
C VAL A 148 -25.16 0.45 13.87
N ASP A 149 -24.50 -0.52 13.19
CA ASP A 149 -24.23 -0.47 11.76
C ASP A 149 -24.34 -1.89 11.13
N PRO A 150 -25.56 -2.38 10.91
CA PRO A 150 -25.79 -3.72 10.36
C PRO A 150 -25.17 -3.90 8.97
N GLU A 151 -25.11 -2.87 8.13
CA GLU A 151 -24.51 -2.93 6.78
C GLU A 151 -23.02 -3.20 6.84
N SER A 152 -22.30 -2.65 7.81
CA SER A 152 -20.89 -2.94 8.03
C SER A 152 -20.64 -4.41 8.36
N THR A 153 -21.57 -5.10 9.02
CA THR A 153 -21.40 -6.52 9.38
C THR A 153 -21.46 -7.48 8.19
N GLU A 154 -22.08 -7.07 7.09
CA GLU A 154 -22.05 -7.84 5.83
C GLU A 154 -20.65 -7.79 5.18
N ALA A 155 -19.95 -6.67 5.32
CA ALA A 155 -18.63 -6.44 4.72
C ALA A 155 -17.46 -6.82 5.64
N ILE A 156 -17.68 -6.82 6.97
CA ILE A 156 -16.65 -7.04 7.98
C ILE A 156 -16.99 -8.33 8.76
N PRO A 157 -16.30 -9.45 8.52
CA PRO A 157 -16.55 -10.68 9.27
C PRO A 157 -16.07 -10.54 10.73
N ALA A 158 -16.73 -11.25 11.65
CA ALA A 158 -16.42 -11.24 13.09
C ALA A 158 -14.93 -11.54 13.40
N GLY A 159 -14.29 -12.38 12.58
CA GLY A 159 -12.86 -12.69 12.71
C GLY A 159 -11.91 -11.50 12.48
N ASN A 160 -12.40 -10.40 11.90
CA ASN A 160 -11.61 -9.19 11.69
C ASN A 160 -11.83 -8.18 12.81
N VAL A 161 -11.45 -8.56 14.05
CA VAL A 161 -11.66 -7.78 15.27
C VAL A 161 -11.19 -6.33 15.11
N LYS A 162 -10.02 -6.11 14.50
CA LYS A 162 -9.49 -4.74 14.29
C LYS A 162 -10.42 -3.86 13.45
N ARG A 163 -11.05 -4.41 12.40
CA ARG A 163 -12.02 -3.66 11.59
C ARG A 163 -13.34 -3.45 12.30
N VAL A 164 -13.78 -4.42 13.10
CA VAL A 164 -14.99 -4.27 13.92
C VAL A 164 -14.80 -3.16 14.95
N ILE A 165 -13.65 -3.16 15.66
CA ILE A 165 -13.29 -2.09 16.61
C ILE A 165 -13.28 -0.73 15.90
N ARG A 166 -12.66 -0.65 14.72
CA ARG A 166 -12.60 0.62 13.95
C ARG A 166 -13.99 1.13 13.56
N ALA A 167 -14.90 0.25 13.18
CA ALA A 167 -16.26 0.64 12.82
C ALA A 167 -17.06 1.12 14.04
N LEU A 168 -16.90 0.47 15.19
CA LEU A 168 -17.50 0.88 16.45
C LEU A 168 -16.93 2.22 16.93
N GLU A 169 -15.60 2.38 16.91
CA GLU A 169 -14.94 3.64 17.25
C GLU A 169 -15.44 4.80 16.39
N PHE A 170 -15.55 4.60 15.07
CA PHE A 170 -16.08 5.60 14.15
C PHE A 170 -17.51 6.03 14.55
N TYR A 171 -18.37 5.06 14.88
CA TYR A 171 -19.73 5.34 15.31
C TYR A 171 -19.78 6.11 16.64
N GLU A 172 -19.00 5.68 17.64
CA GLU A 172 -18.97 6.33 18.95
C GLU A 172 -18.41 7.77 18.88
N THR A 173 -17.44 8.00 17.97
CA THR A 173 -16.80 9.31 17.83
C THR A 173 -17.63 10.28 17.00
N HIS A 174 -18.24 9.80 15.91
CA HIS A 174 -18.91 10.69 14.93
C HIS A 174 -20.43 10.58 14.96
N HIS A 175 -21.01 9.65 15.70
CA HIS A 175 -22.44 9.33 15.72
C HIS A 175 -23.03 9.05 14.33
N GLU A 176 -22.21 8.47 13.46
CA GLU A 176 -22.51 8.15 12.08
C GLU A 176 -22.04 6.74 11.75
N LYS A 177 -22.77 6.04 10.87
CA LYS A 177 -22.39 4.70 10.42
C LYS A 177 -21.19 4.79 9.48
N ILE A 178 -20.18 3.97 9.72
CA ILE A 178 -19.03 3.91 8.81
C ILE A 178 -19.45 3.36 7.42
N SER A 179 -20.48 2.50 7.34
CA SER A 179 -21.05 2.04 6.09
C SER A 179 -21.59 3.19 5.23
N ALA A 180 -22.35 4.12 5.84
CA ALA A 180 -22.89 5.29 5.16
C ALA A 180 -21.79 6.22 4.65
N HIS A 181 -20.82 6.54 5.51
CA HIS A 181 -19.65 7.32 5.12
C HIS A 181 -18.89 6.66 3.95
N ASN A 182 -18.61 5.36 4.01
CA ASN A 182 -17.93 4.64 2.95
C ASN A 182 -18.72 4.63 1.64
N ALA A 183 -20.06 4.53 1.70
CA ALA A 183 -20.92 4.59 0.53
C ALA A 183 -20.86 5.96 -0.15
N GLU A 184 -20.92 7.04 0.63
CA GLU A 184 -20.75 8.40 0.12
C GLU A 184 -19.38 8.60 -0.56
N GLN A 185 -18.30 8.14 0.10
CA GLN A 185 -16.95 8.26 -0.47
C GLN A 185 -16.78 7.41 -1.75
N ALA A 186 -17.50 6.29 -1.88
CA ALA A 186 -17.45 5.43 -3.07
C ALA A 186 -18.14 6.04 -4.30
N GLU A 187 -19.02 7.03 -4.12
CA GLU A 187 -19.68 7.77 -5.20
C GLU A 187 -18.84 8.92 -5.74
N LYS A 188 -17.77 9.31 -5.06
CA LYS A 188 -16.90 10.41 -5.49
C LYS A 188 -16.27 10.14 -6.84
N GLU A 189 -16.35 11.13 -7.73
CA GLU A 189 -15.59 11.15 -8.96
C GLU A 189 -14.17 11.66 -8.71
N SER A 190 -13.21 11.12 -9.46
CA SER A 190 -11.84 11.64 -9.40
C SER A 190 -11.75 13.11 -9.81
N PRO A 191 -11.06 13.96 -9.03
CA PRO A 191 -10.76 15.33 -9.42
C PRO A 191 -9.70 15.42 -10.51
N TYR A 192 -9.08 14.30 -10.91
CA TYR A 192 -7.97 14.24 -11.85
C TYR A 192 -8.41 13.76 -13.23
N ASN A 193 -7.72 14.22 -14.28
CA ASN A 193 -7.67 13.51 -15.56
C ASN A 193 -6.57 12.45 -15.43
N TYR A 194 -6.95 11.18 -15.33
CA TYR A 194 -6.01 10.12 -14.96
C TYR A 194 -5.93 8.96 -15.95
N ALA A 195 -4.78 8.32 -15.97
CA ALA A 195 -4.59 7.00 -16.54
C ALA A 195 -4.16 6.03 -15.43
N PHE A 196 -4.89 4.95 -15.27
CA PHE A 196 -4.63 3.95 -14.24
C PHE A 196 -4.20 2.63 -14.87
N PHE A 197 -2.92 2.29 -14.74
CA PHE A 197 -2.33 1.04 -15.20
C PHE A 197 -2.17 0.07 -14.04
N VAL A 198 -2.51 -1.19 -14.26
CA VAL A 198 -2.17 -2.29 -13.37
C VAL A 198 -1.36 -3.32 -14.12
N LEU A 199 -0.07 -3.39 -13.79
CA LEU A 199 0.80 -4.48 -14.27
C LEU A 199 0.42 -5.79 -13.60
N THR A 200 0.31 -6.85 -14.40
CA THR A 200 0.11 -8.21 -13.90
C THR A 200 0.97 -9.20 -14.70
N ASP A 201 0.95 -10.45 -14.27
CA ASP A 201 1.73 -11.50 -14.86
C ASP A 201 1.12 -12.87 -14.59
N ASP A 202 1.59 -13.89 -15.29
CA ASP A 202 1.30 -15.27 -14.93
C ASP A 202 1.58 -15.51 -13.44
N ARG A 203 0.62 -16.12 -12.77
CA ARG A 203 0.66 -16.32 -11.32
C ARG A 203 1.87 -17.13 -10.86
N LYS A 204 2.25 -18.15 -11.62
CA LYS A 204 3.37 -19.03 -11.28
C LYS A 204 4.68 -18.26 -11.37
N LEU A 205 4.89 -17.54 -12.46
CA LEU A 205 6.09 -16.73 -12.68
C LEU A 205 6.20 -15.59 -11.65
N LEU A 206 5.08 -14.97 -11.29
CA LEU A 206 5.06 -13.96 -10.24
C LEU A 206 5.50 -14.54 -8.90
N TYR A 207 5.03 -15.74 -8.55
CA TYR A 207 5.40 -16.40 -7.29
C TYR A 207 6.88 -16.81 -7.28
N GLU A 208 7.40 -17.33 -8.37
CA GLU A 208 8.82 -17.64 -8.52
C GLU A 208 9.70 -16.39 -8.34
N ARG A 209 9.29 -15.25 -8.91
CA ARG A 209 9.99 -13.96 -8.72
C ARG A 209 9.92 -13.45 -7.28
N ILE A 210 8.79 -13.62 -6.60
CA ILE A 210 8.65 -13.28 -5.18
C ILE A 210 9.64 -14.10 -4.35
N GLU A 211 9.68 -15.41 -4.54
CA GLU A 211 10.56 -16.29 -3.78
C GLU A 211 12.03 -15.98 -4.04
N LYS A 212 12.40 -15.80 -5.29
CA LYS A 212 13.76 -15.41 -5.67
C LYS A 212 14.17 -14.05 -5.07
N ARG A 213 13.25 -13.08 -5.05
CA ARG A 213 13.50 -11.78 -4.41
C ARG A 213 13.79 -11.93 -2.93
N ILE A 214 13.02 -12.75 -2.20
CA ILE A 214 13.25 -13.02 -0.78
C ILE A 214 14.61 -13.68 -0.55
N ASP A 215 15.00 -14.64 -1.40
CA ASP A 215 16.31 -15.27 -1.30
C ASP A 215 17.46 -14.25 -1.54
N ILE A 216 17.24 -13.29 -2.43
CA ILE A 216 18.19 -12.18 -2.65
C ILE A 216 18.22 -11.23 -1.43
N MET A 217 17.10 -10.90 -0.84
CA MET A 217 17.02 -10.06 0.37
C MET A 217 17.80 -10.68 1.53
N LEU A 218 17.64 -11.99 1.76
CA LEU A 218 18.42 -12.71 2.78
C LEU A 218 19.92 -12.64 2.51
N LYS A 219 20.34 -12.84 1.25
CA LYS A 219 21.75 -12.73 0.85
C LYS A 219 22.30 -11.31 0.97
N LYS A 220 21.46 -10.28 0.80
CA LYS A 220 21.84 -8.87 0.94
C LYS A 220 21.93 -8.43 2.40
N GLY A 221 21.54 -9.26 3.37
CA GLY A 221 21.64 -8.94 4.80
C GLY A 221 20.32 -8.51 5.44
N LEU A 222 19.16 -8.99 4.99
CA LEU A 222 17.87 -8.71 5.62
C LEU A 222 17.87 -8.97 7.13
N ILE A 223 18.53 -10.06 7.56
CA ILE A 223 18.62 -10.41 8.99
C ILE A 223 19.42 -9.34 9.76
N ASP A 224 20.52 -8.87 9.19
CA ASP A 224 21.35 -7.84 9.82
C ASP A 224 20.62 -6.48 9.87
N GLU A 225 19.85 -6.14 8.83
CA GLU A 225 19.01 -4.94 8.82
C GLU A 225 17.98 -4.99 9.97
N VAL A 226 17.25 -6.09 10.13
CA VAL A 226 16.25 -6.23 11.21
C VAL A 226 16.92 -6.25 12.59
N LYS A 227 18.08 -6.92 12.71
CA LYS A 227 18.85 -6.94 13.96
C LYS A 227 19.34 -5.53 14.36
N ALA A 228 19.77 -4.73 13.41
CA ALA A 228 20.17 -3.34 13.67
C ALA A 228 18.98 -2.50 14.16
N LEU A 229 17.83 -2.59 13.51
CA LEU A 229 16.60 -1.92 13.93
C LEU A 229 16.15 -2.36 15.33
N GLN A 230 16.22 -3.65 15.62
CA GLN A 230 15.93 -4.18 16.96
C GLN A 230 16.88 -3.64 18.02
N ALA A 231 18.17 -3.52 17.71
CA ALA A 231 19.17 -2.96 18.63
C ALA A 231 18.94 -1.46 18.93
N GLU A 232 18.27 -0.74 18.03
CA GLU A 232 17.81 0.65 18.24
C GLU A 232 16.51 0.71 19.08
N GLY A 233 15.96 -0.41 19.54
CA GLY A 233 14.75 -0.49 20.36
C GLY A 233 13.44 -0.70 19.58
N LEU A 234 13.51 -0.86 18.26
CA LEU A 234 12.35 -1.16 17.45
C LEU A 234 11.89 -2.60 17.69
N ASN A 235 10.59 -2.75 17.92
CA ASN A 235 9.97 -4.04 18.21
C ASN A 235 8.62 -4.16 17.49
N ARG A 236 7.92 -5.26 17.68
CA ARG A 236 6.64 -5.56 17.01
C ARG A 236 5.50 -4.59 17.30
N ASN A 237 5.63 -3.68 18.26
CA ASN A 237 4.62 -2.65 18.52
C ASN A 237 4.68 -1.50 17.50
N PHE A 238 5.82 -1.30 16.86
CA PHE A 238 5.96 -0.32 15.79
C PHE A 238 5.34 -0.82 14.48
N ILE A 239 4.56 0.04 13.81
CA ILE A 239 3.88 -0.30 12.54
C ILE A 239 4.91 -0.70 11.48
N SER A 240 6.05 -0.02 11.42
CA SER A 240 7.16 -0.33 10.53
C SER A 240 7.64 -1.78 10.66
N MET A 241 7.74 -2.29 11.89
CA MET A 241 8.21 -3.65 12.17
C MET A 241 7.16 -4.73 11.91
N GLN A 242 5.90 -4.36 11.58
CA GLN A 242 4.84 -5.30 11.19
C GLN A 242 4.85 -5.59 9.68
N GLY A 243 5.72 -4.94 8.91
CA GLY A 243 5.90 -5.19 7.47
C GLY A 243 6.40 -6.61 7.19
N LEU A 244 6.06 -7.09 5.97
CA LEU A 244 6.58 -8.38 5.48
C LEU A 244 8.10 -8.33 5.38
N GLY A 245 8.76 -9.36 5.87
CA GLY A 245 10.20 -9.44 6.01
C GLY A 245 10.66 -9.05 7.42
N TYR A 246 10.11 -7.99 7.99
CA TYR A 246 10.52 -7.49 9.31
C TYR A 246 9.92 -8.31 10.44
N LYS A 247 8.63 -8.52 10.47
CA LYS A 247 7.94 -9.27 11.53
C LYS A 247 8.39 -10.73 11.62
N GLU A 248 8.64 -11.37 10.47
CA GLU A 248 9.07 -12.78 10.43
C GLU A 248 10.50 -12.94 10.89
N ILE A 249 11.41 -12.04 10.45
CA ILE A 249 12.81 -12.07 10.90
C ILE A 249 12.91 -11.66 12.38
N LEU A 250 12.08 -10.71 12.83
CA LEU A 250 12.03 -10.32 14.24
C LEU A 250 11.63 -11.54 15.13
N ALA A 251 10.60 -12.31 14.75
CA ALA A 251 10.19 -13.51 15.45
C ALA A 251 11.33 -14.57 15.52
N TYR A 252 12.13 -14.69 14.46
CA TYR A 252 13.33 -15.53 14.48
C TYR A 252 14.38 -14.99 15.46
N LEU A 253 14.67 -13.70 15.44
CA LEU A 253 15.65 -13.09 16.34
C LEU A 253 15.25 -13.15 17.82
N GLU A 254 13.95 -13.17 18.10
CA GLU A 254 13.37 -13.35 19.43
C GLU A 254 13.31 -14.82 19.86
N GLY A 255 13.70 -15.77 18.99
CA GLY A 255 13.74 -17.20 19.29
C GLY A 255 12.38 -17.90 19.30
N GLU A 256 11.33 -17.27 18.75
CA GLU A 256 9.99 -17.86 18.68
C GLU A 256 9.88 -18.94 17.60
N ILE A 257 10.58 -18.74 16.48
CA ILE A 257 10.59 -19.65 15.33
C ILE A 257 12.01 -19.84 14.78
N SER A 258 12.23 -20.91 14.04
CA SER A 258 13.50 -21.10 13.32
C SER A 258 13.64 -20.16 12.13
N LEU A 259 14.87 -19.93 11.65
CA LEU A 259 15.10 -19.16 10.42
C LEU A 259 14.41 -19.79 9.21
N GLU A 260 14.43 -21.11 9.10
CA GLU A 260 13.78 -21.85 8.03
C GLU A 260 12.27 -21.58 8.02
N GLU A 261 11.65 -21.61 9.21
CA GLU A 261 10.23 -21.32 9.38
C GLU A 261 9.90 -19.84 9.05
N ALA A 262 10.73 -18.90 9.52
CA ALA A 262 10.58 -17.47 9.19
C ALA A 262 10.61 -17.22 7.68
N VAL A 263 11.54 -17.83 6.97
CA VAL A 263 11.67 -17.72 5.50
C VAL A 263 10.46 -18.35 4.81
N TYR A 264 10.01 -19.51 5.27
CA TYR A 264 8.82 -20.18 4.72
C TYR A 264 7.57 -19.28 4.88
N ILE A 265 7.35 -18.74 6.08
CA ILE A 265 6.22 -17.85 6.37
C ILE A 265 6.31 -16.59 5.51
N LEU A 266 7.48 -15.96 5.42
CA LEU A 266 7.70 -14.77 4.61
C LEU A 266 7.36 -15.01 3.13
N LYS A 267 7.85 -16.10 2.53
CA LYS A 267 7.53 -16.47 1.15
C LYS A 267 6.02 -16.69 0.96
N ARG A 268 5.39 -17.45 1.85
CA ARG A 268 3.94 -17.72 1.83
C ARG A 268 3.13 -16.42 1.92
N ASP A 269 3.44 -15.59 2.91
CA ASP A 269 2.65 -14.39 3.21
C ASP A 269 2.85 -13.29 2.16
N THR A 270 4.02 -13.22 1.52
CA THR A 270 4.28 -12.34 0.39
C THR A 270 3.47 -12.77 -0.85
N ARG A 271 3.36 -14.08 -1.13
CA ARG A 271 2.46 -14.58 -2.20
C ARG A 271 0.99 -14.23 -1.89
N HIS A 272 0.56 -14.38 -0.65
CA HIS A 272 -0.80 -13.99 -0.23
C HIS A 272 -1.01 -12.48 -0.34
N PHE A 273 0.00 -11.68 -0.04
CA PHE A 273 -0.05 -10.23 -0.20
C PHE A 273 -0.21 -9.84 -1.68
N ALA A 274 0.58 -10.41 -2.57
CA ALA A 274 0.45 -10.20 -4.01
C ALA A 274 -0.96 -10.57 -4.52
N LYS A 275 -1.52 -11.69 -4.05
CA LYS A 275 -2.91 -12.07 -4.39
C LYS A 275 -3.92 -11.03 -3.90
N ARG A 276 -3.77 -10.52 -2.68
CA ARG A 276 -4.65 -9.47 -2.13
C ARG A 276 -4.56 -8.17 -2.94
N GLN A 277 -3.36 -7.78 -3.37
CA GLN A 277 -3.16 -6.60 -4.24
C GLN A 277 -3.93 -6.74 -5.56
N ILE A 278 -3.80 -7.87 -6.25
CA ILE A 278 -4.55 -8.13 -7.49
C ILE A 278 -6.07 -8.10 -7.23
N THR A 279 -6.53 -8.72 -6.14
CA THR A 279 -7.95 -8.73 -5.76
C THR A 279 -8.48 -7.33 -5.49
N TRP A 280 -7.64 -6.46 -4.89
CA TRP A 280 -7.99 -5.06 -4.67
C TRP A 280 -8.17 -4.33 -6.00
N PHE A 281 -7.19 -4.37 -6.88
CA PHE A 281 -7.23 -3.67 -8.15
C PHE A 281 -8.34 -4.14 -9.09
N LYS A 282 -8.82 -5.37 -8.96
CA LYS A 282 -10.00 -5.85 -9.71
C LYS A 282 -11.31 -5.14 -9.37
N ARG A 283 -11.37 -4.40 -8.28
CA ARG A 283 -12.53 -3.60 -7.85
C ARG A 283 -12.48 -2.16 -8.38
N GLU A 284 -11.32 -1.73 -8.80
CA GLU A 284 -11.11 -0.37 -9.31
C GLU A 284 -11.73 -0.21 -10.69
N LYS A 285 -12.30 0.98 -10.92
CA LYS A 285 -12.91 1.35 -12.19
C LYS A 285 -11.85 1.96 -13.12
N ASP A 286 -12.08 1.89 -14.41
CA ASP A 286 -11.29 2.59 -15.43
C ASP A 286 -9.79 2.23 -15.42
N VAL A 287 -9.49 0.94 -15.20
CA VAL A 287 -8.14 0.38 -15.12
C VAL A 287 -7.73 -0.22 -16.45
N LYS A 288 -6.59 0.17 -16.97
CA LYS A 288 -5.90 -0.52 -18.08
C LYS A 288 -5.00 -1.60 -17.50
N TRP A 289 -5.45 -2.84 -17.62
CA TRP A 289 -4.66 -4.00 -17.24
C TRP A 289 -3.60 -4.27 -18.30
N LEU A 290 -2.39 -4.56 -17.84
CA LEU A 290 -1.23 -4.87 -18.66
C LEU A 290 -0.64 -6.20 -18.18
N ASP A 291 -1.15 -7.29 -18.75
CA ASP A 291 -0.63 -8.63 -18.47
C ASP A 291 0.63 -8.87 -19.31
N LYS A 292 1.77 -9.00 -18.66
CA LYS A 292 3.06 -9.16 -19.36
C LYS A 292 3.09 -10.39 -20.28
N SER A 293 2.32 -11.41 -19.99
CA SER A 293 2.21 -12.60 -20.82
C SER A 293 1.56 -12.32 -22.18
N GLU A 294 0.56 -11.41 -22.21
CA GLU A 294 -0.11 -11.00 -23.46
C GLU A 294 0.81 -10.21 -24.40
N PHE A 295 1.85 -9.61 -23.84
CA PHE A 295 2.90 -8.89 -24.60
C PHE A 295 4.13 -9.77 -24.91
N GLY A 296 4.05 -11.08 -24.66
CA GLY A 296 5.19 -11.99 -24.86
C GLY A 296 6.41 -11.62 -24.01
N TYR A 297 6.19 -11.00 -22.84
CA TYR A 297 7.25 -10.48 -21.94
C TYR A 297 8.16 -9.42 -22.58
N ASN A 298 7.69 -8.75 -23.62
CA ASN A 298 8.38 -7.63 -24.25
C ASN A 298 8.05 -6.34 -23.49
N ASP A 299 9.00 -5.82 -22.71
CA ASP A 299 8.83 -4.60 -21.93
C ASP A 299 8.65 -3.34 -22.82
N ASP A 300 9.16 -3.35 -24.06
CA ASP A 300 8.92 -2.25 -25.03
C ASP A 300 7.47 -2.25 -25.49
N ALA A 301 6.88 -3.40 -25.79
CA ALA A 301 5.49 -3.49 -26.17
C ALA A 301 4.54 -3.07 -25.02
N VAL A 302 4.85 -3.43 -23.76
CA VAL A 302 4.12 -2.96 -22.58
C VAL A 302 4.19 -1.43 -22.47
N PHE A 303 5.38 -0.87 -22.68
CA PHE A 303 5.59 0.57 -22.62
C PHE A 303 4.84 1.32 -23.74
N GLU A 304 4.89 0.82 -24.97
CA GLU A 304 4.16 1.39 -26.10
C GLU A 304 2.65 1.41 -25.83
N ALA A 305 2.10 0.31 -25.30
CA ALA A 305 0.69 0.25 -24.90
C ALA A 305 0.33 1.27 -23.82
N MET A 306 1.23 1.54 -22.85
CA MET A 306 1.03 2.63 -21.88
C MET A 306 1.00 3.99 -22.58
N MET A 307 1.95 4.28 -23.47
CA MET A 307 2.06 5.56 -24.16
C MET A 307 0.86 5.81 -25.09
N GLU A 308 0.35 4.79 -25.76
CA GLU A 308 -0.86 4.88 -26.58
C GLU A 308 -2.06 5.25 -25.73
N TYR A 309 -2.27 4.56 -24.61
CA TYR A 309 -3.37 4.85 -23.69
C TYR A 309 -3.29 6.25 -23.07
N LEU A 310 -2.08 6.75 -22.78
CA LEU A 310 -1.90 8.12 -22.29
C LEU A 310 -2.32 9.19 -23.34
N LYS A 311 -2.07 8.92 -24.64
CA LYS A 311 -2.55 9.77 -25.73
C LYS A 311 -4.07 9.73 -25.85
N GLU A 312 -4.69 8.55 -25.78
CA GLU A 312 -6.15 8.38 -25.79
C GLU A 312 -6.82 9.17 -24.65
N LYS A 313 -6.21 9.19 -23.46
CA LYS A 313 -6.68 9.94 -22.29
C LYS A 313 -6.31 11.41 -22.30
N ASN A 314 -5.63 11.94 -23.35
CA ASN A 314 -5.13 13.31 -23.43
C ASN A 314 -4.24 13.72 -22.23
N ILE A 315 -3.43 12.78 -21.74
CA ILE A 315 -2.46 13.05 -20.68
C ILE A 315 -1.13 13.50 -21.26
N VAL A 316 -0.76 13.00 -22.42
CA VAL A 316 0.43 13.40 -23.19
C VAL A 316 0.07 13.77 -24.62
#